data_b509ad4dd22fc7ccbaf53468dc9a1ea9
#
_entry.id   b509ad4dd22fc7ccbaf53468dc9a1ea9
#
_cell.length_a   1.000
_cell.length_b   1.000
_cell.length_c   1.000
_cell.angle_alpha   90.00
_cell.angle_beta   90.00
_cell.angle_gamma   90.00
#
_symmetry.space_group_name_H-M   'P 1'
#
loop_
_entity.id
_entity.type
_entity.pdbx_description
1 polymer ?
#
loop_
_entity_poly.entity_id
_entity_poly.type
_entity_poly.pdbx_seq_one_letter_code
_entity_poly.pdbx_strand_id
1 'polypeptide(L)'
;FRRVLFRSIDLQLSILSIALDKLVAEPLPNLQLLRVDGEALTEYFAENEVDLIYLNFSDPWPKKKHEKRRLTYKNFLATDEIILKPNGEIHFKTDNQGLFEYSLSSFSKYGMIIERVWLDLHNSEFEGNIMTEYEEKFSSRGQRIYRVEARFVAK
;
A
#
# COMPACT_ATOMS: atom_id res chain seq x y z
N PHE A 1 -21.92 -13.45 -7.24
CA PHE A 1 -20.54 -12.92 -7.30
C PHE A 1 -20.52 -11.50 -6.76
N ARG A 2 -19.96 -11.32 -5.56
CA ARG A 2 -19.74 -9.98 -5.02
C ARG A 2 -18.58 -9.35 -5.77
N ARG A 3 -18.87 -8.34 -6.58
CA ARG A 3 -17.83 -7.64 -7.35
C ARG A 3 -16.91 -6.88 -6.39
N VAL A 4 -15.61 -7.14 -6.46
CA VAL A 4 -14.63 -6.41 -5.65
C VAL A 4 -14.61 -4.94 -6.09
N LEU A 5 -14.73 -4.03 -5.12
CA LEU A 5 -14.59 -2.60 -5.34
C LEU A 5 -13.18 -2.17 -4.98
N PHE A 6 -12.46 -1.63 -5.95
CA PHE A 6 -11.15 -1.04 -5.75
C PHE A 6 -11.26 0.47 -5.56
N ARG A 7 -10.50 1.00 -4.62
CA ARG A 7 -10.34 2.44 -4.41
C ARG A 7 -8.86 2.78 -4.49
N SER A 8 -8.49 3.58 -5.49
CA SER A 8 -7.12 4.07 -5.65
C SER A 8 -7.02 5.48 -5.07
N ILE A 9 -6.08 5.66 -4.15
CA ILE A 9 -5.94 6.87 -3.35
C ILE A 9 -4.56 7.48 -3.60
N ASP A 10 -4.53 8.78 -3.87
CA ASP A 10 -3.31 9.57 -3.97
C ASP A 10 -3.57 11.02 -3.54
N LEU A 11 -2.53 11.71 -3.07
CA LEU A 11 -2.57 13.13 -2.78
C LEU A 11 -2.28 13.99 -4.01
N GLN A 12 -1.46 13.47 -4.93
CA GLN A 12 -0.98 14.22 -6.08
C GLN A 12 -2.03 14.24 -7.20
N LEU A 13 -2.56 15.43 -7.45
CA LEU A 13 -3.57 15.65 -8.48
C LEU A 13 -3.08 15.24 -9.87
N SER A 14 -1.80 15.46 -10.20
CA SER A 14 -1.20 15.08 -11.48
C SER A 14 -1.24 13.57 -11.72
N ILE A 15 -1.00 12.77 -10.69
CA ILE A 15 -1.06 11.30 -10.78
C ILE A 15 -2.49 10.83 -10.96
N LEU A 16 -3.43 11.38 -10.17
CA LEU A 16 -4.85 11.07 -10.30
C LEU A 16 -5.42 11.49 -11.65
N SER A 17 -4.96 12.61 -12.21
CA SER A 17 -5.37 13.06 -13.54
C SER A 17 -4.99 12.06 -14.62
N ILE A 18 -3.76 11.54 -14.60
CA ILE A 18 -3.31 10.49 -15.52
C ILE A 18 -4.15 9.21 -15.35
N ALA A 19 -4.41 8.80 -14.13
CA ALA A 19 -5.25 7.64 -13.83
C ALA A 19 -6.69 7.84 -14.33
N LEU A 20 -7.24 9.05 -14.17
CA LEU A 20 -8.56 9.38 -14.67
C LEU A 20 -8.65 9.32 -16.18
N ASP A 21 -7.66 9.84 -16.89
CA ASP A 21 -7.60 9.77 -18.36
C ASP A 21 -7.62 8.31 -18.85
N LYS A 22 -6.90 7.43 -18.19
CA LYS A 22 -6.91 5.99 -18.49
C LYS A 22 -8.27 5.36 -18.19
N LEU A 23 -8.88 5.74 -17.07
CA LEU A 23 -10.19 5.22 -16.66
C LEU A 23 -11.31 5.68 -17.62
N VAL A 24 -11.20 6.88 -18.17
CA VAL A 24 -12.13 7.40 -19.20
C VAL A 24 -11.96 6.62 -20.51
N ALA A 25 -10.71 6.32 -20.90
CA ALA A 25 -10.43 5.54 -22.11
C ALA A 25 -10.86 4.07 -21.98
N GLU A 26 -10.64 3.47 -20.82
CA GLU A 26 -11.02 2.08 -20.50
C GLU A 26 -11.82 2.04 -19.19
N PRO A 27 -13.14 2.24 -19.20
CA PRO A 27 -13.95 2.31 -17.99
C PRO A 27 -13.90 1.01 -17.16
N LEU A 28 -13.60 1.15 -15.88
CA LEU A 28 -13.64 0.07 -14.89
C LEU A 28 -14.70 0.41 -13.84
N PRO A 29 -15.91 -0.16 -13.92
CA PRO A 29 -17.03 0.23 -13.06
C PRO A 29 -16.83 -0.13 -11.58
N ASN A 30 -15.83 -0.94 -11.26
CA ASN A 30 -15.45 -1.34 -9.91
C ASN A 30 -14.20 -0.60 -9.39
N LEU A 31 -13.78 0.48 -10.03
CA LEU A 31 -12.68 1.33 -9.59
C LEU A 31 -13.17 2.74 -9.30
N GLN A 32 -12.78 3.26 -8.14
CA GLN A 32 -12.97 4.65 -7.75
C GLN A 32 -11.61 5.30 -7.49
N LEU A 33 -11.45 6.54 -7.94
CA LEU A 33 -10.26 7.35 -7.68
C LEU A 33 -10.60 8.40 -6.61
N LEU A 34 -9.76 8.50 -5.59
CA LEU A 34 -9.96 9.42 -4.48
C LEU A 34 -8.70 10.25 -4.22
N ARG A 35 -8.86 11.55 -4.13
CA ARG A 35 -7.79 12.43 -3.63
C ARG A 35 -7.96 12.62 -2.13
N VAL A 36 -7.22 11.82 -1.36
CA VAL A 36 -7.32 11.79 0.11
C VAL A 36 -5.94 11.66 0.72
N ASP A 37 -5.72 12.38 1.81
CA ASP A 37 -4.58 12.14 2.68
C ASP A 37 -4.79 10.84 3.46
N GLY A 38 -3.75 10.00 3.56
CA GLY A 38 -3.81 8.77 4.33
C GLY A 38 -4.15 8.97 5.82
N GLU A 39 -3.91 10.15 6.37
CA GLU A 39 -4.32 10.49 7.73
C GLU A 39 -5.83 10.72 7.87
N ALA A 40 -6.51 11.04 6.78
CA ALA A 40 -7.94 11.37 6.76
C ALA A 40 -8.83 10.20 6.28
N LEU A 41 -8.32 8.99 6.16
CA LEU A 41 -9.07 7.84 5.64
C LEU A 41 -10.34 7.53 6.44
N THR A 42 -10.34 7.78 7.74
CA THR A 42 -11.51 7.56 8.60
C THR A 42 -12.69 8.52 8.31
N GLU A 43 -12.46 9.61 7.56
CA GLU A 43 -13.52 10.49 7.09
C GLU A 43 -14.23 9.93 5.84
N TYR A 44 -13.60 8.99 5.13
CA TYR A 44 -14.07 8.44 3.86
C TYR A 44 -14.50 6.97 3.95
N PHE A 45 -13.96 6.25 4.93
CA PHE A 45 -14.26 4.83 5.15
C PHE A 45 -14.80 4.63 6.56
N ALA A 46 -15.82 3.79 6.66
CA ALA A 46 -16.34 3.35 7.95
C ALA A 46 -15.39 2.37 8.63
N GLU A 47 -15.57 2.20 9.93
CA GLU A 47 -14.89 1.17 10.71
C GLU A 47 -15.18 -0.22 10.11
N ASN A 48 -14.12 -1.02 9.95
CA ASN A 48 -14.20 -2.39 9.41
C ASN A 48 -14.78 -2.49 7.99
N GLU A 49 -14.65 -1.44 7.17
CA GLU A 49 -15.19 -1.41 5.80
C GLU A 49 -14.27 -2.08 4.79
N VAL A 50 -12.96 -1.95 4.97
CA VAL A 50 -11.95 -2.33 3.97
C VAL A 50 -11.46 -3.75 4.22
N ASP A 51 -11.38 -4.56 3.16
CA ASP A 51 -10.90 -5.94 3.25
C ASP A 51 -9.37 -6.04 3.25
N LEU A 52 -8.70 -5.20 2.46
CA LEU A 52 -7.26 -5.27 2.23
C LEU A 52 -6.73 -3.91 1.77
N ILE A 53 -5.55 -3.54 2.26
CA ILE A 53 -4.83 -2.34 1.83
C ILE A 53 -3.57 -2.75 1.09
N TYR A 54 -3.37 -2.20 -0.12
CA TYR A 54 -2.12 -2.27 -0.87
C TYR A 54 -1.39 -0.94 -0.74
N LEU A 55 -0.14 -0.99 -0.29
CA LEU A 55 0.78 0.14 -0.33
C LEU A 55 1.85 -0.14 -1.40
N ASN A 56 1.76 0.55 -2.52
CA ASN A 56 2.63 0.30 -3.67
C ASN A 56 3.55 1.50 -3.92
N PHE A 57 4.85 1.33 -3.67
CA PHE A 57 5.89 2.31 -4.02
C PHE A 57 5.65 3.71 -3.45
N SER A 58 5.19 3.79 -2.21
CA SER A 58 5.04 5.05 -1.49
C SER A 58 6.38 5.77 -1.32
N ASP A 59 6.32 7.10 -1.17
CA ASP A 59 7.51 7.92 -0.98
C ASP A 59 8.31 7.47 0.25
N PRO A 60 9.64 7.26 0.11
CA PRO A 60 10.45 6.69 1.18
C PRO A 60 10.76 7.67 2.30
N TRP A 61 10.72 8.98 2.05
CA TRP A 61 11.06 10.02 3.01
C TRP A 61 12.34 9.67 3.81
N PRO A 62 13.52 9.62 3.17
CA PRO A 62 14.72 9.03 3.77
C PRO A 62 15.28 9.82 4.96
N LYS A 63 14.96 11.11 5.05
CA LYS A 63 15.40 11.94 6.17
C LYS A 63 14.65 11.58 7.44
N LYS A 64 15.36 11.38 8.55
CA LYS A 64 14.79 11.02 9.85
C LYS A 64 13.71 12.01 10.33
N LYS A 65 13.88 13.30 10.05
CA LYS A 65 12.88 14.33 10.39
C LYS A 65 11.54 14.18 9.66
N HIS A 66 11.51 13.39 8.58
CA HIS A 66 10.32 13.12 7.77
C HIS A 66 9.69 11.74 8.06
N GLU A 67 10.13 11.04 9.09
CA GLU A 67 9.63 9.71 9.46
C GLU A 67 8.10 9.66 9.51
N LYS A 68 7.47 10.68 10.09
CA LYS A 68 6.00 10.78 10.24
C LYS A 68 5.24 10.83 8.91
N ARG A 69 5.92 11.10 7.80
CA ARG A 69 5.31 11.14 6.46
C ARG A 69 5.28 9.77 5.78
N ARG A 70 6.01 8.79 6.29
CA ARG A 70 6.03 7.43 5.73
C ARG A 70 4.71 6.75 6.00
N LEU A 71 4.11 6.12 4.97
CA LEU A 71 2.79 5.48 5.09
C LEU A 71 2.78 4.26 6.03
N THR A 72 3.94 3.76 6.41
CA THR A 72 4.09 2.70 7.42
C THR A 72 4.41 3.22 8.82
N TYR A 73 4.39 4.54 9.02
CA TYR A 73 4.50 5.13 10.35
C TYR A 73 3.28 4.80 11.21
N LYS A 74 3.48 4.66 12.51
CA LYS A 74 2.45 4.19 13.47
C LYS A 74 1.10 4.91 13.39
N ASN A 75 1.09 6.21 13.07
CA ASN A 75 -0.16 6.97 12.97
C ASN A 75 -0.99 6.53 11.76
N PHE A 76 -0.35 6.25 10.62
CA PHE A 76 -1.04 5.67 9.46
C PHE A 76 -1.51 4.25 9.75
N LEU A 77 -0.71 3.44 10.45
CA LEU A 77 -1.11 2.09 10.85
C LEU A 77 -2.33 2.11 11.76
N ALA A 78 -2.42 3.07 12.68
CA ALA A 78 -3.59 3.22 13.54
C ALA A 78 -4.85 3.57 12.75
N THR A 79 -4.75 4.44 11.76
CA THR A 79 -5.85 4.77 10.85
C THR A 79 -6.26 3.56 9.99
N ASP A 80 -5.31 2.85 9.44
CA ASP A 80 -5.54 1.66 8.62
C ASP A 80 -6.24 0.54 9.44
N GLU A 81 -5.82 0.36 10.69
CA GLU A 81 -6.45 -0.62 11.60
C GLU A 81 -7.94 -0.33 11.85
N ILE A 82 -8.32 0.93 11.93
CA ILE A 82 -9.72 1.34 12.13
C ILE A 82 -10.58 0.96 10.93
N ILE A 83 -10.13 1.26 9.72
CA ILE A 83 -10.92 1.03 8.51
C ILE A 83 -10.88 -0.41 8.00
N LEU A 84 -9.83 -1.16 8.32
CA LEU A 84 -9.71 -2.58 7.97
C LEU A 84 -10.63 -3.45 8.83
N LYS A 85 -11.14 -4.50 8.22
CA LYS A 85 -11.83 -5.57 8.96
C LYS A 85 -10.91 -6.20 10.00
N PRO A 86 -11.46 -6.83 11.07
CA PRO A 86 -10.64 -7.55 12.05
C PRO A 86 -9.69 -8.54 11.37
N ASN A 87 -8.44 -8.60 11.83
CA ASN A 87 -7.35 -9.35 11.20
C ASN A 87 -7.03 -8.92 9.75
N GLY A 88 -7.35 -7.68 9.40
CA GLY A 88 -7.07 -7.12 8.09
C GLY A 88 -5.57 -7.02 7.79
N GLU A 89 -5.22 -7.11 6.52
CA GLU A 89 -3.84 -7.15 6.06
C GLU A 89 -3.45 -5.89 5.31
N ILE A 90 -2.16 -5.55 5.41
CA ILE A 90 -1.48 -4.61 4.53
C ILE A 90 -0.48 -5.40 3.68
N HIS A 91 -0.56 -5.23 2.37
CA HIS A 91 0.41 -5.75 1.41
C HIS A 91 1.24 -4.59 0.89
N PHE A 92 2.51 -4.58 1.21
CA PHE A 92 3.41 -3.47 0.93
C PHE A 92 4.51 -3.90 -0.05
N LYS A 93 4.66 -3.14 -1.14
CA LYS A 93 5.76 -3.28 -2.10
C LYS A 93 6.56 -1.99 -2.22
N THR A 94 7.87 -2.11 -2.32
CA THR A 94 8.78 -1.00 -2.57
C THR A 94 10.08 -1.49 -3.21
N ASP A 95 10.73 -0.62 -3.96
CA ASP A 95 12.10 -0.81 -4.44
C ASP A 95 13.14 -0.19 -3.49
N ASN A 96 12.69 0.55 -2.48
CA ASN A 96 13.56 1.21 -1.52
C ASN A 96 13.84 0.31 -0.31
N GLN A 97 15.06 -0.21 -0.23
CA GLN A 97 15.48 -1.10 0.85
C GLN A 97 15.34 -0.46 2.24
N GLY A 98 15.76 0.79 2.37
CA GLY A 98 15.70 1.49 3.67
C GLY A 98 14.27 1.65 4.18
N LEU A 99 13.33 2.01 3.31
CA LEU A 99 11.92 2.07 3.65
C LEU A 99 11.36 0.68 3.98
N PHE A 100 11.80 -0.35 3.27
CA PHE A 100 11.36 -1.73 3.55
C PHE A 100 11.80 -2.21 4.92
N GLU A 101 13.08 -2.02 5.26
CA GLU A 101 13.63 -2.35 6.58
C GLU A 101 12.92 -1.57 7.71
N TYR A 102 12.71 -0.28 7.51
CA TYR A 102 11.94 0.56 8.43
C TYR A 102 10.52 0.02 8.63
N SER A 103 9.86 -0.35 7.53
CA SER A 103 8.46 -0.82 7.55
C SER A 103 8.30 -2.13 8.30
N LEU A 104 9.23 -3.08 8.12
CA LEU A 104 9.24 -4.33 8.89
C LEU A 104 9.34 -4.04 10.40
N SER A 105 10.23 -3.13 10.79
CA SER A 105 10.39 -2.71 12.18
C SER A 105 9.14 -2.00 12.70
N SER A 106 8.53 -1.13 11.89
CA SER A 106 7.32 -0.40 12.26
C SER A 106 6.15 -1.33 12.49
N PHE A 107 5.91 -2.28 11.59
CA PHE A 107 4.86 -3.29 11.73
C PHE A 107 5.04 -4.12 13.00
N SER A 108 6.26 -4.60 13.24
CA SER A 108 6.58 -5.39 14.43
C SER A 108 6.36 -4.60 15.72
N LYS A 109 6.83 -3.35 15.80
CA LYS A 109 6.64 -2.48 16.97
C LYS A 109 5.18 -2.11 17.22
N TYR A 110 4.39 -2.00 16.16
CA TYR A 110 2.96 -1.74 16.26
C TYR A 110 2.19 -2.93 16.84
N GLY A 111 2.75 -4.14 16.73
CA GLY A 111 2.12 -5.38 17.18
C GLY A 111 1.42 -6.15 16.06
N MET A 112 1.74 -5.84 14.81
CA MET A 112 1.25 -6.62 13.66
C MET A 112 2.02 -7.95 13.55
N ILE A 113 1.38 -8.94 12.94
CA ILE A 113 2.02 -10.19 12.57
C ILE A 113 2.52 -10.07 11.13
N ILE A 114 3.81 -10.29 10.92
CA ILE A 114 4.40 -10.40 9.59
C ILE A 114 4.16 -11.83 9.10
N GLU A 115 3.30 -11.96 8.10
CA GLU A 115 2.89 -13.27 7.57
C GLU A 115 3.89 -13.80 6.56
N ARG A 116 4.32 -12.95 5.60
CA ARG A 116 5.27 -13.32 4.54
C ARG A 116 6.14 -12.14 4.14
N VAL A 117 7.40 -12.44 3.79
CA VAL A 117 8.40 -11.46 3.35
C VAL A 117 9.12 -11.96 2.10
N TRP A 118 9.29 -11.09 1.12
CA TRP A 118 10.13 -11.32 -0.06
C TRP A 118 11.15 -10.20 -0.18
N LEU A 119 12.43 -10.58 -0.19
CA LEU A 119 13.54 -9.64 -0.35
C LEU A 119 13.91 -9.39 -1.82
N ASP A 120 13.40 -10.24 -2.71
CA ASP A 120 13.59 -10.14 -4.15
C ASP A 120 12.39 -10.80 -4.86
N LEU A 121 11.31 -10.06 -4.96
CA LEU A 121 10.01 -10.57 -5.40
C LEU A 121 10.07 -11.22 -6.79
N HIS A 122 10.73 -10.57 -7.75
CA HIS A 122 10.76 -11.01 -9.15
C HIS A 122 11.62 -12.26 -9.37
N ASN A 123 12.58 -12.55 -8.49
CA ASN A 123 13.39 -13.76 -8.49
C ASN A 123 12.93 -14.80 -7.46
N SER A 124 11.73 -14.62 -6.91
CA SER A 124 11.12 -15.52 -5.95
C SER A 124 10.14 -16.49 -6.62
N GLU A 125 9.63 -17.43 -5.83
CA GLU A 125 8.58 -18.37 -6.25
C GLU A 125 7.16 -17.77 -6.15
N PHE A 126 7.04 -16.46 -5.86
CA PHE A 126 5.75 -15.81 -5.74
C PHE A 126 5.02 -15.78 -7.08
N GLU A 127 3.83 -16.35 -7.11
CA GLU A 127 2.95 -16.37 -8.27
C GLU A 127 1.81 -15.35 -8.15
N GLY A 128 1.34 -14.84 -9.30
CA GLY A 128 0.20 -13.93 -9.35
C GLY A 128 0.52 -12.48 -8.98
N ASN A 129 1.80 -12.07 -9.04
CA ASN A 129 2.17 -10.67 -8.84
C ASN A 129 1.60 -9.80 -9.97
N ILE A 130 0.87 -8.75 -9.58
CA ILE A 130 0.38 -7.74 -10.51
C ILE A 130 1.31 -6.52 -10.40
N MET A 131 2.05 -6.26 -11.46
CA MET A 131 2.98 -5.13 -11.50
C MET A 131 2.24 -3.81 -11.74
N THR A 132 2.65 -2.78 -10.98
CA THR A 132 2.35 -1.40 -11.34
C THR A 132 3.27 -0.96 -12.48
N GLU A 133 2.92 0.11 -13.18
CA GLU A 133 3.81 0.69 -14.22
C GLU A 133 5.16 1.12 -13.64
N TYR A 134 5.17 1.64 -12.41
CA TYR A 134 6.39 1.98 -11.68
C TYR A 134 7.26 0.73 -11.45
N GLU A 135 6.66 -0.36 -10.97
CA GLU A 135 7.35 -1.62 -10.74
C GLU A 135 7.99 -2.17 -12.01
N GLU A 136 7.23 -2.21 -13.12
CA GLU A 136 7.71 -2.65 -14.42
C GLU A 136 8.92 -1.81 -14.89
N LYS A 137 8.80 -0.48 -14.79
CA LYS A 137 9.87 0.45 -15.18
C LYS A 137 11.16 0.22 -14.39
N PHE A 138 11.09 0.10 -13.07
CA PHE A 138 12.28 0.00 -12.24
C PHE A 138 12.83 -1.43 -12.14
N SER A 139 11.98 -2.45 -12.15
CA SER A 139 12.44 -3.84 -12.20
C SER A 139 13.15 -4.17 -13.52
N SER A 140 12.69 -3.62 -14.64
CA SER A 140 13.37 -3.75 -15.95
C SER A 140 14.75 -3.11 -15.98
N ARG A 141 15.03 -2.17 -15.07
CA ARG A 141 16.34 -1.54 -14.88
C ARG A 141 17.23 -2.28 -13.87
N GLY A 142 16.81 -3.48 -13.41
CA GLY A 142 17.54 -4.29 -12.45
C GLY A 142 17.30 -3.93 -10.98
N GLN A 143 16.35 -3.07 -10.67
CA GLN A 143 15.99 -2.76 -9.29
C GLN A 143 15.25 -3.94 -8.65
N ARG A 144 15.70 -4.30 -7.45
CA ARG A 144 15.06 -5.33 -6.64
C ARG A 144 13.75 -4.80 -6.05
N ILE A 145 12.73 -5.64 -6.07
CA ILE A 145 11.43 -5.32 -5.47
C ILE A 145 11.26 -6.13 -4.18
N TYR A 146 10.96 -5.42 -3.11
CA TYR A 146 10.67 -5.99 -1.79
C TYR A 146 9.17 -6.04 -1.56
N ARG A 147 8.68 -7.08 -0.92
CA ARG A 147 7.29 -7.24 -0.57
C ARG A 147 7.12 -7.82 0.82
N VAL A 148 6.14 -7.34 1.56
CA VAL A 148 5.72 -7.88 2.85
C VAL A 148 4.21 -7.92 2.93
N GLU A 149 3.68 -8.97 3.53
CA GLU A 149 2.28 -9.08 3.96
C GLU A 149 2.26 -9.09 5.48
N ALA A 150 1.58 -8.11 6.07
CA ALA A 150 1.44 -7.95 7.50
C ALA A 150 -0.03 -7.84 7.89
N ARG A 151 -0.39 -8.42 9.04
CA ARG A 151 -1.76 -8.50 9.53
C ARG A 151 -1.90 -7.83 10.89
N PHE A 152 -2.96 -7.06 11.06
CA PHE A 152 -3.36 -6.59 12.37
C PHE A 152 -3.93 -7.74 13.20
N VAL A 153 -3.65 -7.72 14.49
CA VAL A 153 -4.21 -8.68 15.43
C VAL A 153 -5.52 -8.12 15.96
N ALA A 154 -6.62 -8.84 15.80
CA ALA A 154 -7.90 -8.46 16.37
C ALA A 154 -7.80 -8.38 17.90
N LYS A 155 -8.34 -7.29 18.45
CA LYS A 155 -8.40 -7.06 19.91
C LYS A 155 -9.56 -7.84 20.51
#